data_d730f26df0097659e899e6ab9f53fd3f
#
_entry.id   d730f26df0097659e899e6ab9f53fd3f
#
_cell.length_a   1.000
_cell.length_b   1.000
_cell.length_c   1.000
_cell.angle_alpha   90.00
_cell.angle_beta   90.00
_cell.angle_gamma   90.00
#
_symmetry.space_group_name_H-M   'P 1'
#
loop_
_entity.id
_entity.type
_entity.pdbx_description
1 polymer ?
#
loop_
_entity_poly.entity_id
_entity_poly.type
_entity_poly.pdbx_seq_one_letter_code
_entity_poly.pdbx_strand_id
1 'polypeptide(L)'
;PVVAANGPAVLLPLLKVVIAVYLGCFLHAVIVYGGLLKFVGKISPVKFFKAILPAQVLSFTSCSSGGTLPVSMQCIQKLGVSKDISSFVLPLGATINMDGTAVYQGVCALFIAQIYGVDLTTGQYLTIVLTGTLASIGTAGVPGAGFIMLTMILTAIGLPLEGSAL
;
A
#
# COMPACT_ATOMS: atom_id res chain seq x y z
N PRO A 1 -23.31 -0.89 6.36
CA PRO A 1 -24.00 0.38 6.26
C PRO A 1 -24.14 0.90 4.84
N VAL A 2 -23.05 1.03 4.03
CA VAL A 2 -23.12 1.62 2.68
C VAL A 2 -23.98 0.80 1.72
N VAL A 3 -23.77 -0.52 1.66
CA VAL A 3 -24.56 -1.43 0.84
C VAL A 3 -26.03 -1.47 1.29
N ALA A 4 -26.28 -1.38 2.59
CA ALA A 4 -27.64 -1.33 3.14
C ALA A 4 -28.38 -0.03 2.79
N ALA A 5 -27.66 1.08 2.64
CA ALA A 5 -28.22 2.38 2.28
C ALA A 5 -28.40 2.57 0.77
N ASN A 6 -27.47 2.05 -0.04
CA ASN A 6 -27.39 2.32 -1.47
C ASN A 6 -27.63 1.09 -2.38
N GLY A 7 -27.92 -0.07 -1.78
CA GLY A 7 -28.17 -1.32 -2.49
C GLY A 7 -26.89 -1.95 -3.08
N PRO A 8 -27.03 -3.11 -3.78
CA PRO A 8 -25.89 -3.87 -4.32
C PRO A 8 -25.17 -3.17 -5.48
N ALA A 9 -25.75 -2.12 -6.07
CA ALA A 9 -25.15 -1.37 -7.18
C ALA A 9 -23.82 -0.70 -6.81
N VAL A 10 -23.60 -0.41 -5.52
CA VAL A 10 -22.35 0.17 -5.01
C VAL A 10 -21.17 -0.84 -5.02
N LEU A 11 -21.46 -2.13 -5.05
CA LEU A 11 -20.41 -3.16 -5.03
C LEU A 11 -19.53 -3.12 -6.28
N LEU A 12 -20.09 -2.80 -7.45
CA LEU A 12 -19.32 -2.79 -8.71
C LEU A 12 -18.27 -1.66 -8.76
N PRO A 13 -18.57 -0.41 -8.38
CA PRO A 13 -17.56 0.63 -8.22
C PRO A 13 -16.48 0.26 -7.19
N LEU A 14 -16.85 -0.28 -6.04
CA LEU A 14 -15.89 -0.71 -5.01
C LEU A 14 -14.98 -1.84 -5.51
N LEU A 15 -15.52 -2.78 -6.28
CA LEU A 15 -14.70 -3.83 -6.90
C LEU A 15 -13.64 -3.25 -7.85
N LYS A 16 -13.95 -2.18 -8.59
CA LYS A 16 -12.97 -1.49 -9.44
C LYS A 16 -11.83 -0.91 -8.62
N VAL A 17 -12.11 -0.34 -7.44
CA VAL A 17 -11.07 0.17 -6.52
C VAL A 17 -10.17 -0.96 -6.07
N VAL A 18 -10.75 -2.08 -5.63
CA VAL A 18 -9.98 -3.26 -5.20
C VAL A 18 -9.07 -3.74 -6.32
N ILE A 19 -9.61 -3.92 -7.53
CA ILE A 19 -8.82 -4.35 -8.69
C ILE A 19 -7.70 -3.35 -9.02
N ALA A 20 -8.00 -2.05 -8.99
CA ALA A 20 -7.02 -1.00 -9.28
C ALA A 20 -5.88 -1.00 -8.25
N VAL A 21 -6.18 -1.16 -6.96
CA VAL A 21 -5.16 -1.26 -5.89
C VAL A 21 -4.28 -2.50 -6.09
N TYR A 22 -4.89 -3.68 -6.30
CA TYR A 22 -4.12 -4.91 -6.53
C TYR A 22 -3.25 -4.82 -7.78
N LEU A 23 -3.78 -4.27 -8.88
CA LEU A 23 -3.03 -4.05 -10.11
C LEU A 23 -1.86 -3.09 -9.88
N GLY A 24 -2.10 -1.97 -9.20
CA GLY A 24 -1.07 -1.00 -8.84
C GLY A 24 0.03 -1.63 -7.99
N CYS A 25 -0.31 -2.36 -6.94
CA CYS A 25 0.65 -3.08 -6.10
C CYS A 25 1.43 -4.15 -6.88
N PHE A 26 0.76 -4.89 -7.78
CA PHE A 26 1.40 -5.89 -8.62
C PHE A 26 2.40 -5.26 -9.59
N LEU A 27 2.00 -4.20 -10.29
CA LEU A 27 2.89 -3.45 -11.20
C LEU A 27 4.08 -2.87 -10.44
N HIS A 28 3.86 -2.29 -9.26
CA HIS A 28 4.93 -1.77 -8.41
C HIS A 28 5.91 -2.89 -8.02
N ALA A 29 5.40 -4.03 -7.57
CA ALA A 29 6.25 -5.17 -7.20
C ALA A 29 7.08 -5.70 -8.38
N VAL A 30 6.49 -5.80 -9.59
CA VAL A 30 7.20 -6.32 -10.75
C VAL A 30 8.20 -5.31 -11.31
N ILE A 31 7.78 -4.04 -11.47
CA ILE A 31 8.58 -3.01 -12.13
C ILE A 31 9.65 -2.49 -11.16
N VAL A 32 9.23 -2.02 -9.99
CA VAL A 32 10.16 -1.36 -9.05
C VAL A 32 10.99 -2.39 -8.30
N TYR A 33 10.37 -3.28 -7.56
CA TYR A 33 11.14 -4.28 -6.79
C TYR A 33 11.82 -5.30 -7.67
N GLY A 34 11.14 -5.79 -8.74
CA GLY A 34 11.76 -6.69 -9.70
C GLY A 34 12.93 -6.05 -10.43
N GLY A 35 12.80 -4.77 -10.79
CA GLY A 35 13.88 -3.98 -11.39
C GLY A 35 15.05 -3.79 -10.43
N LEU A 36 14.80 -3.33 -9.20
CA LEU A 36 15.84 -3.15 -8.18
C LEU A 36 16.56 -4.46 -7.86
N LEU A 37 15.84 -5.56 -7.70
CA LEU A 37 16.44 -6.88 -7.47
C LEU A 37 17.34 -7.30 -8.62
N LYS A 38 16.91 -7.10 -9.86
CA LYS A 38 17.66 -7.53 -11.05
C LYS A 38 18.87 -6.64 -11.34
N PHE A 39 18.68 -5.31 -11.33
CA PHE A 39 19.71 -4.37 -11.80
C PHE A 39 20.66 -3.92 -10.67
N VAL A 40 20.14 -3.72 -9.46
CA VAL A 40 20.94 -3.28 -8.31
C VAL A 40 21.40 -4.46 -7.47
N GLY A 41 20.47 -5.32 -7.06
CA GLY A 41 20.76 -6.47 -6.23
C GLY A 41 21.43 -7.63 -6.95
N LYS A 42 21.37 -7.67 -8.30
CA LYS A 42 21.88 -8.78 -9.13
C LYS A 42 21.33 -10.15 -8.71
N ILE A 43 20.12 -10.16 -8.15
CA ILE A 43 19.43 -11.34 -7.67
C ILE A 43 18.23 -11.62 -8.59
N SER A 44 17.95 -12.89 -8.83
CA SER A 44 16.74 -13.26 -9.59
C SER A 44 15.46 -12.88 -8.83
N PRO A 45 14.60 -12.00 -9.38
CA PRO A 45 13.34 -11.63 -8.74
C PRO A 45 12.47 -12.84 -8.41
N VAL A 46 12.39 -13.81 -9.32
CA VAL A 46 11.59 -15.03 -9.11
C VAL A 46 12.08 -15.83 -7.90
N LYS A 47 13.40 -15.99 -7.75
CA LYS A 47 13.98 -16.69 -6.59
C LYS A 47 13.69 -15.93 -5.30
N PHE A 48 13.83 -14.61 -5.32
CA PHE A 48 13.53 -13.75 -4.18
C PHE A 48 12.06 -13.85 -3.76
N PHE A 49 11.11 -13.64 -4.68
CA PHE A 49 9.67 -13.71 -4.35
C PHE A 49 9.24 -15.09 -3.87
N LYS A 50 9.82 -16.18 -4.40
CA LYS A 50 9.59 -17.52 -3.87
C LYS A 50 10.12 -17.70 -2.45
N ALA A 51 11.29 -17.14 -2.14
CA ALA A 51 11.88 -17.27 -0.80
C ALA A 51 11.12 -16.50 0.27
N ILE A 52 10.52 -15.36 -0.07
CA ILE A 52 9.71 -14.55 0.86
C ILE A 52 8.22 -14.91 0.86
N LEU A 53 7.80 -15.95 0.12
CA LEU A 53 6.39 -16.38 0.03
C LEU A 53 5.73 -16.59 1.41
N PRO A 54 6.38 -17.21 2.42
CA PRO A 54 5.77 -17.34 3.76
C PRO A 54 5.44 -15.99 4.40
N ALA A 55 6.30 -14.98 4.23
CA ALA A 55 6.04 -13.63 4.72
C ALA A 55 4.92 -12.96 3.94
N GLN A 56 4.84 -13.15 2.61
CA GLN A 56 3.74 -12.61 1.78
C GLN A 56 2.40 -13.18 2.20
N VAL A 57 2.29 -14.49 2.40
CA VAL A 57 1.04 -15.14 2.84
C VAL A 57 0.63 -14.65 4.22
N LEU A 58 1.58 -14.55 5.16
CA LEU A 58 1.28 -14.06 6.50
C LEU A 58 0.87 -12.57 6.48
N SER A 59 1.54 -11.72 5.69
CA SER A 59 1.18 -10.30 5.59
C SER A 59 -0.20 -10.10 4.97
N PHE A 60 -0.56 -10.92 3.98
CA PHE A 60 -1.88 -10.89 3.36
C PHE A 60 -2.99 -11.28 4.34
N THR A 61 -2.76 -12.32 5.15
CA THR A 61 -3.77 -12.81 6.10
C THR A 61 -3.88 -11.96 7.36
N SER A 62 -2.76 -11.42 7.85
CA SER A 62 -2.73 -10.59 9.06
C SER A 62 -3.01 -9.11 8.82
N CYS A 63 -2.87 -8.64 7.57
CA CYS A 63 -2.91 -7.22 7.19
C CYS A 63 -1.99 -6.34 8.07
N SER A 64 -0.87 -6.90 8.56
CA SER A 64 0.03 -6.24 9.49
C SER A 64 1.49 -6.46 9.11
N SER A 65 2.19 -5.40 8.71
CA SER A 65 3.62 -5.44 8.45
C SER A 65 4.42 -5.72 9.71
N GLY A 66 4.00 -5.14 10.85
CA GLY A 66 4.62 -5.39 12.15
C GLY A 66 4.46 -6.85 12.61
N GLY A 67 3.26 -7.42 12.46
CA GLY A 67 3.00 -8.82 12.80
C GLY A 67 3.75 -9.81 11.89
N THR A 68 4.06 -9.42 10.66
CA THR A 68 4.80 -10.24 9.70
C THR A 68 6.31 -10.16 9.87
N LEU A 69 6.81 -9.15 10.57
CA LEU A 69 8.23 -8.83 10.68
C LEU A 69 9.13 -10.03 11.08
N PRO A 70 8.78 -10.85 12.09
CA PRO A 70 9.62 -12.00 12.47
C PRO A 70 9.80 -13.01 11.32
N VAL A 71 8.73 -13.27 10.56
CA VAL A 71 8.78 -14.21 9.41
C VAL A 71 9.55 -13.59 8.25
N SER A 72 9.38 -12.30 8.00
CA SER A 72 10.16 -11.56 6.99
C SER A 72 11.66 -11.64 7.29
N MET A 73 12.06 -11.44 8.55
CA MET A 73 13.46 -11.56 8.98
C MET A 73 14.01 -12.97 8.72
N GLN A 74 13.25 -14.01 9.08
CA GLN A 74 13.67 -15.39 8.82
C GLN A 74 13.85 -15.68 7.32
N CYS A 75 12.92 -15.19 6.47
CA CYS A 75 13.01 -15.38 5.03
C CYS A 75 14.26 -14.72 4.45
N ILE A 76 14.58 -13.50 4.84
CA ILE A 76 15.74 -12.76 4.35
C ILE A 76 17.05 -13.35 4.86
N GLN A 77 17.10 -13.82 6.10
CA GLN A 77 18.27 -14.51 6.66
C GLN A 77 18.57 -15.83 5.92
N LYS A 78 17.54 -16.58 5.51
CA LYS A 78 17.69 -17.77 4.65
C LYS A 78 18.25 -17.44 3.25
N LEU A 79 18.11 -16.21 2.80
CA LEU A 79 18.71 -15.72 1.56
C LEU A 79 20.16 -15.25 1.73
N GLY A 80 20.72 -15.35 2.94
CA GLY A 80 22.13 -15.03 3.23
C GLY A 80 22.35 -13.63 3.81
N VAL A 81 21.29 -12.88 4.11
CA VAL A 81 21.43 -11.56 4.78
C VAL A 81 21.74 -11.78 6.26
N SER A 82 22.75 -11.07 6.79
CA SER A 82 23.14 -11.18 8.19
C SER A 82 22.01 -10.78 9.14
N LYS A 83 22.04 -11.33 10.36
CA LYS A 83 21.06 -11.02 11.40
C LYS A 83 21.07 -9.52 11.75
N ASP A 84 22.25 -8.92 11.82
CA ASP A 84 22.41 -7.51 12.19
C ASP A 84 21.74 -6.58 11.16
N ILE A 85 21.98 -6.83 9.87
CA ILE A 85 21.34 -6.06 8.79
C ILE A 85 19.83 -6.26 8.78
N SER A 86 19.37 -7.52 8.85
CA SER A 86 17.93 -7.82 8.81
C SER A 86 17.20 -7.25 10.02
N SER A 87 17.81 -7.27 11.21
CA SER A 87 17.22 -6.75 12.46
C SER A 87 17.13 -5.22 12.50
N PHE A 88 17.91 -4.53 11.69
CA PHE A 88 17.86 -3.07 11.57
C PHE A 88 16.97 -2.62 10.40
N VAL A 89 17.22 -3.16 9.20
CA VAL A 89 16.59 -2.69 7.96
C VAL A 89 15.10 -3.04 7.90
N LEU A 90 14.72 -4.27 8.31
CA LEU A 90 13.32 -4.69 8.17
C LEU A 90 12.36 -3.98 9.13
N PRO A 91 12.68 -3.77 10.43
CA PRO A 91 11.83 -2.94 11.30
C PRO A 91 11.70 -1.51 10.82
N LEU A 92 12.81 -0.91 10.35
CA LEU A 92 12.78 0.42 9.77
C LEU A 92 11.89 0.47 8.52
N GLY A 93 12.05 -0.48 7.60
CA GLY A 93 11.22 -0.59 6.40
C GLY A 93 9.74 -0.81 6.69
N ALA A 94 9.41 -1.55 7.75
CA ALA A 94 8.02 -1.78 8.15
C ALA A 94 7.27 -0.52 8.60
N THR A 95 7.99 0.58 8.85
CA THR A 95 7.41 1.87 9.27
C THR A 95 7.56 2.97 8.22
N ILE A 96 8.66 2.98 7.45
CA ILE A 96 8.94 4.07 6.50
C ILE A 96 8.79 3.69 5.03
N ASN A 97 8.54 2.42 4.72
CA ASN A 97 8.43 1.92 3.35
C ASN A 97 7.09 1.22 3.12
N MET A 98 6.02 2.00 3.17
CA MET A 98 4.63 1.54 3.02
C MET A 98 4.09 1.86 1.63
N ASP A 99 4.76 1.42 0.56
CA ASP A 99 4.42 1.75 -0.84
C ASP A 99 3.00 1.31 -1.22
N GLY A 100 2.57 0.14 -0.73
CA GLY A 100 1.20 -0.33 -0.93
C GLY A 100 0.15 0.61 -0.33
N THR A 101 0.47 1.26 0.79
CA THR A 101 -0.40 2.26 1.41
C THR A 101 -0.49 3.52 0.54
N ALA A 102 0.62 3.98 -0.03
CA ALA A 102 0.62 5.12 -0.96
C ALA A 102 -0.22 4.83 -2.21
N VAL A 103 -0.08 3.63 -2.80
CA VAL A 103 -0.91 3.18 -3.94
C VAL A 103 -2.39 3.16 -3.57
N TYR A 104 -2.74 2.56 -2.43
CA TYR A 104 -4.12 2.52 -1.93
C TYR A 104 -4.70 3.91 -1.76
N GLN A 105 -3.99 4.81 -1.10
CA GLN A 105 -4.42 6.18 -0.84
C GLN A 105 -4.65 6.97 -2.14
N GLY A 106 -3.72 6.85 -3.10
CA GLY A 106 -3.85 7.49 -4.41
C GLY A 106 -5.10 7.01 -5.16
N VAL A 107 -5.30 5.69 -5.24
CA VAL A 107 -6.48 5.10 -5.92
C VAL A 107 -7.78 5.53 -5.23
N CYS A 108 -7.83 5.48 -3.89
CA CYS A 108 -9.03 5.89 -3.14
C CYS A 108 -9.33 7.37 -3.30
N ALA A 109 -8.33 8.25 -3.23
CA ALA A 109 -8.54 9.69 -3.41
C ALA A 109 -9.11 10.01 -4.81
N LEU A 110 -8.58 9.38 -5.86
CA LEU A 110 -9.08 9.54 -7.22
C LEU A 110 -10.51 8.99 -7.38
N PHE A 111 -10.79 7.85 -6.78
CA PHE A 111 -12.11 7.24 -6.81
C PHE A 111 -13.16 8.12 -6.10
N ILE A 112 -12.81 8.66 -4.93
CA ILE A 112 -13.69 9.57 -4.18
C ILE A 112 -13.95 10.85 -4.98
N ALA A 113 -12.92 11.45 -5.59
CA ALA A 113 -13.10 12.60 -6.46
C ALA A 113 -14.10 12.33 -7.60
N GLN A 114 -13.98 11.15 -8.24
CA GLN A 114 -14.93 10.74 -9.31
C GLN A 114 -16.36 10.56 -8.81
N ILE A 115 -16.56 9.96 -7.63
CA ILE A 115 -17.91 9.79 -7.06
C ILE A 115 -18.56 11.13 -6.78
N TYR A 116 -17.80 12.09 -6.26
CA TYR A 116 -18.31 13.43 -5.95
C TYR A 116 -18.33 14.37 -7.17
N GLY A 117 -17.96 13.87 -8.35
CA GLY A 117 -17.94 14.69 -9.58
C GLY A 117 -16.96 15.85 -9.54
N VAL A 118 -15.87 15.72 -8.77
CA VAL A 118 -14.84 16.74 -8.64
C VAL A 118 -13.74 16.52 -9.65
N ASP A 119 -13.58 17.46 -10.58
CA ASP A 119 -12.47 17.47 -11.52
C ASP A 119 -11.21 17.98 -10.82
N LEU A 120 -10.24 17.07 -10.66
CA LEU A 120 -8.99 17.40 -10.00
C LEU A 120 -8.07 18.21 -10.94
N THR A 121 -7.51 19.27 -10.40
CA THR A 121 -6.47 20.06 -11.07
C THR A 121 -5.11 19.35 -11.00
N THR A 122 -4.17 19.71 -11.88
CA THR A 122 -2.79 19.18 -11.85
C THR A 122 -2.13 19.39 -10.49
N GLY A 123 -2.41 20.52 -9.82
CA GLY A 123 -1.91 20.78 -8.46
C GLY A 123 -2.44 19.80 -7.44
N GLN A 124 -3.73 19.43 -7.52
CA GLN A 124 -4.32 18.43 -6.62
C GLN A 124 -3.77 17.01 -6.88
N TYR A 125 -3.51 16.63 -8.13
CA TYR A 125 -2.80 15.36 -8.42
C TYR A 125 -1.42 15.32 -7.77
N LEU A 126 -0.64 16.40 -7.88
CA LEU A 126 0.66 16.50 -7.21
C LEU A 126 0.53 16.45 -5.68
N THR A 127 -0.49 17.11 -5.14
CA THR A 127 -0.79 17.06 -3.70
C THR A 127 -1.11 15.63 -3.24
N ILE A 128 -1.91 14.88 -4.00
CA ILE A 128 -2.20 13.46 -3.69
C ILE A 128 -0.91 12.64 -3.65
N VAL A 129 -0.04 12.80 -4.64
CA VAL A 129 1.23 12.06 -4.70
C VAL A 129 2.13 12.42 -3.52
N LEU A 130 2.32 13.70 -3.24
CA LEU A 130 3.19 14.16 -2.15
C LEU A 130 2.64 13.77 -0.78
N THR A 131 1.36 14.06 -0.52
CA THR A 131 0.75 13.75 0.78
C THR A 131 0.61 12.24 0.99
N GLY A 132 0.27 11.47 -0.05
CA GLY A 132 0.22 10.01 0.00
C GLY A 132 1.59 9.39 0.29
N THR A 133 2.65 9.90 -0.33
CA THR A 133 4.02 9.46 -0.06
C THR A 133 4.43 9.80 1.38
N LEU A 134 4.20 11.02 1.84
CA LEU A 134 4.52 11.43 3.21
C LEU A 134 3.70 10.67 4.25
N ALA A 135 2.41 10.48 4.01
CA ALA A 135 1.53 9.71 4.88
C ALA A 135 1.96 8.23 4.96
N SER A 136 2.43 7.65 3.86
CA SER A 136 2.90 6.27 3.84
C SER A 136 4.15 6.05 4.69
N ILE A 137 5.03 7.06 4.79
CA ILE A 137 6.23 7.02 5.64
C ILE A 137 5.87 7.01 7.15
N GLY A 138 4.76 7.64 7.53
CA GLY A 138 4.33 7.71 8.94
C GLY A 138 3.27 6.66 9.33
N THR A 139 2.86 5.79 8.41
CA THR A 139 1.81 4.82 8.67
C THR A 139 2.32 3.68 9.54
N ALA A 140 1.60 3.37 10.62
CA ALA A 140 1.92 2.23 11.46
C ALA A 140 1.65 0.90 10.74
N GLY A 141 2.49 -0.12 10.99
CA GLY A 141 2.35 -1.46 10.39
C GLY A 141 1.26 -2.31 11.02
N VAL A 142 0.09 -1.72 11.29
CA VAL A 142 -1.07 -2.38 11.92
C VAL A 142 -2.30 -2.31 10.99
N PRO A 143 -3.26 -3.24 11.13
CA PRO A 143 -4.46 -3.23 10.30
C PRO A 143 -5.24 -1.90 10.39
N GLY A 144 -5.68 -1.38 9.25
CA GLY A 144 -6.51 -0.19 9.17
C GLY A 144 -5.78 1.15 9.26
N ALA A 145 -4.47 1.20 9.53
CA ALA A 145 -3.73 2.47 9.66
C ALA A 145 -3.78 3.31 8.36
N GLY A 146 -3.74 2.67 7.21
CA GLY A 146 -3.83 3.37 5.91
C GLY A 146 -5.15 4.12 5.70
N PHE A 147 -6.23 3.63 6.29
CA PHE A 147 -7.54 4.28 6.23
C PHE A 147 -7.54 5.63 6.97
N ILE A 148 -6.92 5.68 8.15
CA ILE A 148 -6.81 6.93 8.92
C ILE A 148 -6.02 7.97 8.11
N MET A 149 -4.95 7.55 7.46
CA MET A 149 -4.12 8.46 6.64
C MET A 149 -4.83 8.94 5.37
N LEU A 150 -5.80 8.20 4.84
CA LEU A 150 -6.62 8.63 3.70
C LEU A 150 -7.36 9.95 4.01
N THR A 151 -7.86 10.11 5.23
CA THR A 151 -8.56 11.34 5.63
C THR A 151 -7.68 12.59 5.53
N MET A 152 -6.38 12.47 5.78
CA MET A 152 -5.42 13.57 5.60
C MET A 152 -5.33 14.00 4.13
N ILE A 153 -5.29 13.05 3.22
CA ILE A 153 -5.22 13.35 1.78
C ILE A 153 -6.51 14.03 1.31
N LEU A 154 -7.66 13.49 1.69
CA LEU A 154 -8.97 14.09 1.34
C LEU A 154 -9.06 15.52 1.83
N THR A 155 -8.63 15.79 3.07
CA THR A 155 -8.57 17.15 3.63
C THR A 155 -7.64 18.05 2.81
N ALA A 156 -6.45 17.55 2.43
CA ALA A 156 -5.46 18.34 1.70
C ALA A 156 -5.93 18.77 0.31
N ILE A 157 -6.80 17.99 -0.33
CA ILE A 157 -7.35 18.29 -1.67
C ILE A 157 -8.78 18.85 -1.63
N GLY A 158 -9.34 19.05 -0.43
CA GLY A 158 -10.66 19.63 -0.23
C GLY A 158 -11.83 18.71 -0.56
N LEU A 159 -11.64 17.38 -0.50
CA LEU A 159 -12.70 16.41 -0.71
C LEU A 159 -13.46 16.10 0.59
N PRO A 160 -14.77 15.74 0.50
CA PRO A 160 -15.56 15.36 1.65
C PRO A 160 -14.99 14.14 2.38
N LEU A 161 -14.88 14.23 3.71
CA LEU A 161 -14.37 13.14 4.55
C LEU A 161 -15.33 11.94 4.61
N GLU A 162 -16.59 12.16 4.36
CA GLU A 162 -17.62 11.11 4.26
C GLU A 162 -17.30 10.10 3.16
N GLY A 163 -16.55 10.51 2.13
CA GLY A 163 -16.04 9.62 1.09
C GLY A 163 -15.12 8.53 1.62
N SER A 164 -14.47 8.74 2.77
CA SER A 164 -13.65 7.72 3.40
C SER A 164 -14.46 6.57 4.01
N ALA A 165 -15.76 6.75 4.22
CA ALA A 165 -16.66 5.72 4.77
C ALA A 165 -17.19 4.74 3.70
N LEU A 166 -16.88 4.99 2.42
CA LEU A 166 -17.20 4.11 1.29
C LEU A 166 -16.21 2.94 1.22
#